data_80d7443e59df727edb43b1e7c7087797
#
_entry.id   80d7443e59df727edb43b1e7c7087797
#
_cell.length_a   1.000
_cell.length_b   1.000
_cell.length_c   1.000
_cell.angle_alpha   90.00
_cell.angle_beta   90.00
_cell.angle_gamma   90.00
#
_symmetry.space_group_name_H-M   'P 1'
#
loop_
_entity.id
_entity.type
_entity.pdbx_description
1 polymer ?
#
loop_
_entity_poly.entity_id
_entity_poly.type
_entity_poly.pdbx_seq_one_letter_code
_entity_poly.pdbx_strand_id
1 'polypeptide(L)'
;DYKFFCFNGVPKYVVIYSDREENTHNYSVMVYDMDWNAYPEFVNSRCPISDIIPRPGALEEMISIASRLSEPFPFVRVDLYLINGSPIFGEMTFTPDVISNITPELTDQMSKWIDISSLKQ
;
A
#
# COMPACT_ATOMS: atom_id res chain seq x y z
N ASP A 1 8.98 4.40 0.10
CA ASP A 1 8.03 4.03 1.13
C ASP A 1 7.09 2.93 0.63
N TYR A 2 6.61 2.14 1.55
CA TYR A 2 5.75 1.00 1.30
C TYR A 2 4.38 1.34 1.87
N LYS A 3 3.39 1.54 1.00
CA LYS A 3 2.04 1.96 1.40
C LYS A 3 1.11 0.74 1.37
N PHE A 4 0.88 0.17 2.54
CA PHE A 4 0.05 -1.03 2.67
C PHE A 4 -1.41 -0.66 2.80
N PHE A 5 -2.23 -1.17 1.88
CA PHE A 5 -3.68 -1.00 1.93
C PHE A 5 -4.28 -2.17 2.69
N CYS A 6 -4.84 -1.88 3.85
CA CYS A 6 -5.33 -2.88 4.80
C CYS A 6 -6.83 -2.77 5.00
N PHE A 7 -7.48 -3.92 5.07
CA PHE A 7 -8.94 -4.02 5.19
C PHE A 7 -9.26 -4.97 6.34
N ASN A 8 -9.87 -4.44 7.39
CA ASN A 8 -10.22 -5.20 8.60
C ASN A 8 -9.03 -5.98 9.18
N GLY A 9 -7.86 -5.35 9.23
CA GLY A 9 -6.65 -5.96 9.75
C GLY A 9 -5.92 -6.84 8.76
N VAL A 10 -6.32 -6.87 7.49
CA VAL A 10 -5.70 -7.71 6.48
C VAL A 10 -5.06 -6.85 5.39
N PRO A 11 -3.73 -6.81 5.31
CA PRO A 11 -3.05 -6.15 4.19
C PRO A 11 -3.33 -6.92 2.89
N LYS A 12 -3.75 -6.21 1.86
CA LYS A 12 -4.09 -6.81 0.57
C LYS A 12 -3.14 -6.40 -0.53
N TYR A 13 -2.78 -5.12 -0.57
CA TYR A 13 -1.86 -4.59 -1.56
C TYR A 13 -0.88 -3.64 -0.92
N VAL A 14 0.29 -3.52 -1.54
CA VAL A 14 1.27 -2.50 -1.21
C VAL A 14 1.60 -1.72 -2.47
N VAL A 15 1.57 -0.39 -2.36
CA VAL A 15 1.94 0.51 -3.43
C VAL A 15 3.29 1.11 -3.10
N ILE A 16 4.22 1.01 -4.04
CA ILE A 16 5.60 1.45 -3.84
C ILE A 16 5.91 2.57 -4.82
N TYR A 17 6.44 3.66 -4.29
CA TYR A 17 6.97 4.77 -5.08
C TYR A 17 8.48 4.64 -5.12
N SER A 18 9.03 4.60 -6.33
CA SER A 18 10.46 4.45 -6.56
C SER A 18 11.02 5.63 -7.33
N ASP A 19 12.34 5.82 -7.26
CA ASP A 19 13.05 6.86 -8.02
C ASP A 19 12.53 8.25 -7.73
N ARG A 20 12.06 8.48 -6.49
CA ARG A 20 11.53 9.77 -6.09
C ARG A 20 12.67 10.72 -5.76
N GLU A 21 12.86 11.71 -6.62
CA GLU A 21 13.81 12.78 -6.36
C GLU A 21 13.19 13.84 -5.45
N GLU A 22 13.98 14.35 -4.50
CA GLU A 22 13.55 15.45 -3.64
C GLU A 22 13.13 16.64 -4.50
N ASN A 23 11.99 17.25 -4.15
CA ASN A 23 11.44 18.44 -4.80
C ASN A 23 11.04 18.27 -6.27
N THR A 24 10.91 17.02 -6.74
CA THR A 24 10.37 16.76 -8.07
C THR A 24 9.20 15.78 -7.97
N HIS A 25 8.36 15.79 -9.00
CA HIS A 25 7.28 14.80 -9.12
C HIS A 25 7.72 13.58 -9.94
N ASN A 26 9.04 13.41 -10.09
CA ASN A 26 9.60 12.28 -10.84
C ASN A 26 9.65 11.07 -9.93
N TYR A 27 8.67 10.21 -10.06
CA TYR A 27 8.61 8.94 -9.35
C TYR A 27 7.96 7.90 -10.26
N SER A 28 8.26 6.65 -10.00
CA SER A 28 7.58 5.54 -10.63
C SER A 28 6.82 4.75 -9.58
N VAL A 29 5.77 4.06 -10.01
CA VAL A 29 4.83 3.39 -9.12
C VAL A 29 4.69 1.93 -9.51
N MET A 30 4.57 1.06 -8.53
CA MET A 30 4.19 -0.33 -8.75
C MET A 30 3.30 -0.82 -7.62
N VAL A 31 2.36 -1.70 -7.96
CA VAL A 31 1.45 -2.34 -7.01
C VAL A 31 1.85 -3.81 -6.89
N TYR A 32 1.95 -4.29 -5.66
CA TYR A 32 2.22 -5.71 -5.36
C TYR A 32 1.16 -6.24 -4.41
N ASP A 33 0.86 -7.54 -4.50
CA ASP A 33 0.11 -8.20 -3.45
C ASP A 33 1.06 -8.72 -2.35
N MET A 34 0.52 -9.43 -1.38
CA MET A 34 1.32 -9.91 -0.25
C MET A 34 2.21 -11.09 -0.60
N ASP A 35 2.01 -11.73 -1.75
CA ASP A 35 2.90 -12.75 -2.29
C ASP A 35 3.95 -12.17 -3.23
N TRP A 36 4.01 -10.87 -3.32
CA TRP A 36 4.93 -10.11 -4.15
C TRP A 36 4.70 -10.28 -5.65
N ASN A 37 3.46 -10.54 -6.04
CA ASN A 37 3.07 -10.50 -7.45
C ASN A 37 2.84 -9.04 -7.85
N ALA A 38 3.42 -8.65 -8.99
CA ALA A 38 3.31 -7.27 -9.50
C ALA A 38 2.06 -7.11 -10.35
N TYR A 39 1.41 -5.96 -10.20
CA TYR A 39 0.19 -5.61 -10.93
C TYR A 39 0.37 -4.27 -11.64
N PRO A 40 1.15 -4.22 -12.74
CA PRO A 40 1.33 -2.96 -13.48
C PRO A 40 0.01 -2.43 -14.05
N GLU A 41 -0.95 -3.33 -14.33
CA GLU A 41 -2.28 -2.96 -14.81
C GLU A 41 -3.08 -2.13 -13.81
N PHE A 42 -2.69 -2.13 -12.54
CA PHE A 42 -3.36 -1.34 -11.51
C PHE A 42 -2.73 0.04 -11.30
N VAL A 43 -1.64 0.33 -11.98
CA VAL A 43 -1.02 1.66 -11.93
C VAL A 43 -1.75 2.57 -12.91
N ASN A 44 -2.09 3.78 -12.45
CA ASN A 44 -2.77 4.76 -13.32
C ASN A 44 -1.87 5.07 -14.53
N SER A 45 -2.47 5.09 -15.72
CA SER A 45 -1.73 5.27 -16.98
C SER A 45 -0.93 6.58 -17.05
N ARG A 46 -1.25 7.55 -16.20
CA ARG A 46 -0.49 8.81 -16.13
C ARG A 46 0.76 8.71 -15.30
N CYS A 47 0.96 7.60 -14.60
CA CYS A 47 2.12 7.40 -13.73
C CYS A 47 3.15 6.52 -14.43
N PRO A 48 4.44 6.85 -14.36
CA PRO A 48 5.47 5.93 -14.80
C PRO A 48 5.43 4.64 -13.98
N ILE A 49 5.54 3.50 -14.66
CA ILE A 49 5.58 2.20 -14.01
C ILE A 49 7.03 1.90 -13.64
N SER A 50 7.28 1.52 -12.40
CA SER A 50 8.64 1.18 -11.97
C SER A 50 9.07 -0.17 -12.51
N ASP A 51 10.39 -0.38 -12.56
CA ASP A 51 10.94 -1.72 -12.75
C ASP A 51 10.52 -2.63 -11.59
N ILE A 52 10.51 -3.93 -11.84
CA ILE A 52 10.20 -4.90 -10.80
C ILE A 52 11.25 -4.82 -9.71
N ILE A 53 10.80 -4.61 -8.48
CA ILE A 53 11.65 -4.52 -7.30
C ILE A 53 11.74 -5.92 -6.69
N PRO A 54 12.94 -6.40 -6.31
CA PRO A 54 13.05 -7.67 -5.61
C PRO A 54 12.25 -7.67 -4.31
N ARG A 55 11.71 -8.81 -3.94
CA ARG A 55 10.98 -8.98 -2.68
C ARG A 55 11.88 -8.58 -1.51
N PRO A 56 11.47 -7.62 -0.67
CA PRO A 56 12.28 -7.25 0.49
C PRO A 56 12.38 -8.39 1.49
N GLY A 57 13.56 -8.54 2.10
CA GLY A 57 13.73 -9.53 3.16
C GLY A 57 12.83 -9.27 4.37
N ALA A 58 12.48 -8.01 4.60
CA ALA A 58 11.63 -7.62 5.72
C ALA A 58 10.13 -7.62 5.38
N LEU A 59 9.72 -8.14 4.21
CA LEU A 59 8.32 -8.07 3.79
C LEU A 59 7.37 -8.69 4.81
N GLU A 60 7.67 -9.88 5.30
CA GLU A 60 6.80 -10.56 6.26
C GLU A 60 6.68 -9.77 7.57
N GLU A 61 7.77 -9.16 8.02
CA GLU A 61 7.74 -8.30 9.20
C GLU A 61 6.88 -7.07 8.95
N MET A 62 7.01 -6.44 7.78
CA MET A 62 6.18 -5.29 7.42
C MET A 62 4.70 -5.66 7.35
N ILE A 63 4.39 -6.81 6.76
CA ILE A 63 3.00 -7.30 6.69
C ILE A 63 2.43 -7.50 8.10
N SER A 64 3.22 -8.08 8.99
CA SER A 64 2.80 -8.30 10.38
C SER A 64 2.53 -6.98 11.10
N ILE A 65 3.42 -5.98 10.93
CA ILE A 65 3.24 -4.66 11.51
C ILE A 65 1.98 -3.99 10.96
N ALA A 66 1.81 -4.01 9.64
CA ALA A 66 0.65 -3.40 9.00
C ALA A 66 -0.66 -4.07 9.45
N SER A 67 -0.66 -5.39 9.58
CA SER A 67 -1.81 -6.14 10.05
C SER A 67 -2.20 -5.73 11.48
N ARG A 68 -1.22 -5.64 12.36
CA ARG A 68 -1.46 -5.28 13.76
C ARG A 68 -1.97 -3.85 13.90
N LEU A 69 -1.37 -2.92 13.17
CA LEU A 69 -1.78 -1.50 13.22
C LEU A 69 -3.15 -1.29 12.61
N SER A 70 -3.53 -2.09 11.62
CA SER A 70 -4.79 -1.92 10.90
C SER A 70 -5.95 -2.68 11.53
N GLU A 71 -5.70 -3.56 12.48
CA GLU A 71 -6.68 -4.49 13.03
C GLU A 71 -8.01 -3.84 13.45
N PRO A 72 -8.01 -2.69 14.17
CA PRO A 72 -9.28 -2.11 14.62
C PRO A 72 -10.05 -1.33 13.55
N PHE A 73 -9.53 -1.22 12.33
CA PHE A 73 -10.10 -0.33 11.33
C PHE A 73 -10.64 -1.10 10.12
N PRO A 74 -11.82 -0.70 9.58
CA PRO A 74 -12.35 -1.29 8.34
C PRO A 74 -11.43 -1.06 7.15
N PHE A 75 -10.78 0.12 7.10
CA PHE A 75 -9.77 0.45 6.11
C PHE A 75 -8.75 1.40 6.72
N VAL A 76 -7.50 1.14 6.42
CA VAL A 76 -6.42 2.08 6.72
C VAL A 76 -5.24 1.78 5.81
N ARG A 77 -4.58 2.84 5.35
CA ARG A 77 -3.30 2.71 4.66
C ARG A 77 -2.18 2.90 5.68
N VAL A 78 -1.32 1.92 5.78
CA VAL A 78 -0.16 1.97 6.69
C VAL A 78 1.09 2.17 5.84
N ASP A 79 1.79 3.26 6.06
CA ASP A 79 3.02 3.59 5.35
C ASP A 79 4.22 3.24 6.22
N LEU A 80 5.09 2.40 5.67
CA LEU A 80 6.32 1.97 6.33
C LEU A 80 7.52 2.32 5.46
N TYR A 81 8.64 2.54 6.11
CA TYR A 81 9.93 2.74 5.45
C TYR A 81 10.87 1.62 5.86
N LEU A 82 11.83 1.27 4.97
CA LEU A 82 12.92 0.39 5.32
C LEU A 82 14.20 1.21 5.45
N ILE A 83 14.81 1.17 6.62
CA ILE A 83 16.10 1.82 6.88
C ILE A 83 17.05 0.74 7.36
N ASN A 84 18.09 0.47 6.58
CA ASN A 84 19.04 -0.61 6.85
C ASN A 84 18.33 -1.96 7.03
N GLY A 85 17.28 -2.21 6.24
CA GLY A 85 16.53 -3.45 6.29
C GLY A 85 15.54 -3.56 7.44
N SER A 86 15.38 -2.51 8.24
CA SER A 86 14.43 -2.51 9.38
C SER A 86 13.22 -1.65 9.07
N PRO A 87 12.00 -2.15 9.31
CA PRO A 87 10.80 -1.36 9.12
C PRO A 87 10.71 -0.22 10.12
N ILE A 88 10.38 0.97 9.59
CA ILE A 88 10.14 2.17 10.39
C ILE A 88 8.75 2.67 10.07
N PHE A 89 7.98 3.00 11.11
CA PHE A 89 6.64 3.54 10.93
C PHE A 89 6.69 4.94 10.30
N GLY A 90 5.88 5.16 9.28
CA GLY A 90 5.72 6.47 8.64
C GLY A 90 4.44 7.15 9.09
N GLU A 91 3.31 6.69 8.55
CA GLU A 91 2.01 7.27 8.91
C GLU A 91 0.88 6.28 8.65
N MET A 92 -0.31 6.61 9.18
CA MET A 92 -1.54 5.90 8.88
C MET A 92 -2.52 6.88 8.24
N THR A 93 -3.15 6.46 7.16
CA THR A 93 -4.13 7.28 6.45
C THR A 93 -5.47 6.54 6.41
N PHE A 94 -6.51 7.18 6.94
CA PHE A 94 -7.81 6.53 7.14
C PHE A 94 -8.80 6.81 6.02
N THR A 95 -8.50 7.76 5.13
CA THR A 95 -9.37 8.10 4.02
C THR A 95 -8.77 7.60 2.70
N PRO A 96 -9.61 7.10 1.77
CA PRO A 96 -9.11 6.57 0.51
C PRO A 96 -8.77 7.65 -0.52
N ASP A 97 -8.69 8.92 -0.14
CA ASP A 97 -8.47 10.03 -1.07
C ASP A 97 -7.14 9.99 -1.80
N VAL A 98 -6.25 9.10 -1.41
CA VAL A 98 -4.88 9.08 -1.89
C VAL A 98 -4.66 8.00 -2.93
N ILE A 99 -5.71 7.65 -3.69
CA ILE A 99 -5.64 6.56 -4.65
C ILE A 99 -5.58 7.07 -6.09
N SER A 100 -5.05 8.29 -6.28
CA SER A 100 -4.97 8.88 -7.62
C SER A 100 -3.97 8.17 -8.53
N ASN A 101 -3.04 7.40 -7.97
CA ASN A 101 -1.99 6.74 -8.74
C ASN A 101 -2.32 5.28 -9.09
N ILE A 102 -3.47 4.78 -8.65
CA ILE A 102 -3.95 3.46 -9.00
C ILE A 102 -5.25 3.54 -9.81
N THR A 103 -5.58 2.46 -10.50
CA THR A 103 -6.72 2.47 -11.42
C THR A 103 -8.06 2.44 -10.67
N PRO A 104 -9.14 2.98 -11.30
CA PRO A 104 -10.48 2.86 -10.73
C PRO A 104 -10.91 1.41 -10.49
N GLU A 105 -10.45 0.47 -11.32
CA GLU A 105 -10.77 -0.95 -11.17
C GLU A 105 -10.27 -1.49 -9.83
N LEU A 106 -9.04 -1.15 -9.47
CA LEU A 106 -8.50 -1.57 -8.17
C LEU A 106 -9.21 -0.85 -7.03
N THR A 107 -9.50 0.44 -7.19
CA THR A 107 -10.23 1.21 -6.19
C THR A 107 -11.60 0.59 -5.92
N ASP A 108 -12.33 0.20 -6.97
CA ASP A 108 -13.63 -0.45 -6.84
C ASP A 108 -13.53 -1.79 -6.12
N GLN A 109 -12.51 -2.58 -6.45
CA GLN A 109 -12.29 -3.86 -5.80
C GLN A 109 -12.00 -3.67 -4.32
N MET A 110 -11.16 -2.70 -3.97
CA MET A 110 -10.83 -2.40 -2.58
C MET A 110 -12.05 -1.94 -1.80
N SER A 111 -12.93 -1.14 -2.40
CA SER A 111 -14.12 -0.65 -1.70
C SER A 111 -15.07 -1.77 -1.28
N LYS A 112 -15.07 -2.88 -2.01
CA LYS A 112 -15.87 -4.05 -1.68
C LYS A 112 -15.34 -4.81 -0.46
N TRP A 113 -14.10 -4.60 -0.10
CA TRP A 113 -13.50 -5.25 1.06
C TRP A 113 -13.72 -4.49 2.35
N ILE A 114 -14.23 -3.26 2.28
CA ILE A 114 -14.46 -2.45 3.47
C ILE A 114 -15.73 -2.94 4.17
N ASP A 115 -15.56 -3.44 5.39
CA ASP A 115 -16.65 -3.90 6.23
C ASP A 115 -16.74 -3.02 7.46
N ILE A 116 -17.78 -2.21 7.53
CA ILE A 116 -18.01 -1.29 8.63
C ILE A 116 -18.96 -1.85 9.69
N SER A 117 -19.39 -3.09 9.55
CA SER A 117 -20.37 -3.67 10.48
C SER A 117 -19.86 -3.70 11.92
N SER A 118 -18.55 -3.88 12.11
CA SER A 118 -17.95 -3.87 13.44
C SER A 118 -17.98 -2.51 14.13
N LEU A 119 -18.22 -1.43 13.39
CA LEU A 119 -18.27 -0.07 13.95
C LEU A 119 -19.66 0.29 14.47
N LYS A 120 -20.66 -0.57 14.27
CA LYS A 120 -22.06 -0.29 14.63
C LYS A 120 -22.43 -0.78 16.02
N GLN A 121 -21.45 -1.14 16.80
CA GLN A 121 -21.70 -1.65 18.16
C GLN A 121 -21.60 -0.57 19.20
#